data_2f9952866c28b6bf23480674fe93afd7
#
_entry.id   2f9952866c28b6bf23480674fe93afd7
#
_cell.length_a   1.000
_cell.length_b   1.000
_cell.length_c   1.000
_cell.angle_alpha   90.00
_cell.angle_beta   90.00
_cell.angle_gamma   90.00
#
_symmetry.space_group_name_H-M   'P 1'
#
loop_
_entity.id
_entity.type
_entity.pdbx_description
1 polymer ?
#
loop_
_entity_poly.entity_id
_entity_poly.type
_entity_poly.pdbx_seq_one_letter_code
_entity_poly.pdbx_strand_id
1 'polypeptide(L)'
;VLPKDLADHLLEYVRQGGHLVLGPRSGLKDEFNSLLPQRQPGFLVDALGARVEQYYALEKDFPVSGAWGSGEASIWAEQLKSQSPGDEVLLKYGKSNGWLDDQPAVITRAYGKGRITYIGAVLDDNLMAAAAAWMTQDSGVTPVFGPVPEGVEVSRRVGPGKQVYVFVNYSQENRQVHLPHSMKLVLDGKPADAVDLAPYGVAVALDEGK
;
A
#
# COMPACT_ATOMS: atom_id res chain seq x y z
N VAL A 1 -16.46 5.89 0.83
CA VAL A 1 -17.32 6.49 -0.21
C VAL A 1 -16.72 6.17 -1.56
N LEU A 2 -17.53 5.62 -2.47
CA LEU A 2 -17.09 5.27 -3.83
C LEU A 2 -18.24 5.60 -4.81
N PRO A 3 -18.31 6.83 -5.35
CA PRO A 3 -19.21 7.18 -6.43
C PRO A 3 -18.90 6.36 -7.68
N LYS A 4 -19.92 6.18 -8.52
CA LYS A 4 -19.77 5.35 -9.73
C LYS A 4 -18.73 5.89 -10.71
N ASP A 5 -18.69 7.20 -10.92
CA ASP A 5 -17.72 7.85 -11.81
C ASP A 5 -16.27 7.67 -11.33
N LEU A 6 -16.03 7.75 -10.02
CA LEU A 6 -14.72 7.45 -9.44
C LEU A 6 -14.35 5.97 -9.63
N ALA A 7 -15.32 5.06 -9.44
CA ALA A 7 -15.07 3.63 -9.68
C ALA A 7 -14.70 3.37 -11.15
N ASP A 8 -15.38 4.02 -12.11
CA ASP A 8 -15.09 3.90 -13.52
C ASP A 8 -13.66 4.41 -13.85
N HIS A 9 -13.22 5.54 -13.27
CA HIS A 9 -11.85 6.05 -13.42
C HIS A 9 -10.81 5.11 -12.81
N LEU A 10 -11.07 4.53 -11.64
CA LEU A 10 -10.19 3.55 -11.01
C LEU A 10 -10.07 2.28 -11.86
N LEU A 11 -11.17 1.79 -12.43
CA LEU A 11 -11.15 0.64 -13.33
C LEU A 11 -10.37 0.93 -14.62
N GLU A 12 -10.46 2.14 -15.16
CA GLU A 12 -9.66 2.53 -16.31
C GLU A 12 -8.17 2.59 -15.99
N TYR A 13 -7.80 3.15 -14.82
CA TYR A 13 -6.43 3.11 -14.32
C TYR A 13 -5.88 1.66 -14.28
N VAL A 14 -6.67 0.72 -13.74
CA VAL A 14 -6.28 -0.69 -13.68
C VAL A 14 -6.16 -1.29 -15.09
N ARG A 15 -7.12 -1.04 -15.98
CA ARG A 15 -7.06 -1.56 -17.37
C ARG A 15 -5.80 -1.12 -18.11
N GLN A 16 -5.29 0.08 -17.82
CA GLN A 16 -4.07 0.63 -18.41
C GLN A 16 -2.77 0.09 -17.82
N GLY A 17 -2.83 -0.69 -16.75
CA GLY A 17 -1.67 -1.32 -16.11
C GLY A 17 -1.43 -0.91 -14.67
N GLY A 18 -2.33 -0.12 -14.07
CA GLY A 18 -2.23 0.25 -12.66
C GLY A 18 -2.55 -0.90 -11.72
N HIS A 19 -1.98 -0.86 -10.52
CA HIS A 19 -2.34 -1.77 -9.43
C HIS A 19 -3.19 -1.00 -8.41
N LEU A 20 -4.48 -1.37 -8.31
CA LEU A 20 -5.42 -0.79 -7.34
C LEU A 20 -5.49 -1.70 -6.11
N VAL A 21 -5.15 -1.16 -4.96
CA VAL A 21 -5.26 -1.87 -3.67
C VAL A 21 -6.34 -1.23 -2.81
N LEU A 22 -7.26 -2.05 -2.36
CA LEU A 22 -8.40 -1.68 -1.54
C LEU A 22 -8.21 -2.26 -0.14
N GLY A 23 -8.50 -1.47 0.88
CA GLY A 23 -8.54 -1.93 2.28
C GLY A 23 -9.97 -2.24 2.75
N PRO A 24 -10.12 -2.62 4.03
CA PRO A 24 -11.41 -2.91 4.62
C PRO A 24 -12.40 -1.76 4.45
N ARG A 25 -13.66 -2.11 4.25
CA ARG A 25 -14.80 -1.17 4.07
C ARG A 25 -14.74 -0.32 2.80
N SER A 26 -13.83 -0.61 1.86
CA SER A 26 -13.82 0.05 0.54
C SER A 26 -15.11 -0.23 -0.22
N GLY A 27 -15.69 0.80 -0.88
CA GLY A 27 -16.90 0.66 -1.67
C GLY A 27 -18.17 0.32 -0.88
N LEU A 28 -18.21 0.72 0.41
CA LEU A 28 -19.38 0.48 1.27
C LEU A 28 -20.50 1.50 1.04
N LYS A 29 -20.13 2.76 0.74
CA LYS A 29 -21.06 3.90 0.70
C LYS A 29 -20.90 4.72 -0.57
N ASP A 30 -22.03 5.32 -0.98
CA ASP A 30 -22.09 6.30 -2.05
C ASP A 30 -21.67 7.73 -1.60
N GLU A 31 -21.75 8.70 -2.51
CA GLU A 31 -21.42 10.11 -2.28
C GLU A 31 -22.31 10.79 -1.22
N PHE A 32 -23.50 10.27 -0.96
CA PHE A 32 -24.43 10.76 0.04
C PHE A 32 -24.25 10.07 1.40
N ASN A 33 -23.19 9.26 1.56
CA ASN A 33 -22.92 8.47 2.75
C ASN A 33 -23.98 7.37 3.02
N SER A 34 -24.78 7.02 2.02
CA SER A 34 -25.72 5.92 2.05
C SER A 34 -25.04 4.61 1.68
N LEU A 35 -25.54 3.50 2.21
CA LEU A 35 -25.00 2.18 1.84
C LEU A 35 -25.32 1.89 0.38
N LEU A 36 -24.32 1.41 -0.35
CA LEU A 36 -24.53 0.90 -1.71
C LEU A 36 -25.42 -0.36 -1.65
N PRO A 37 -26.32 -0.56 -2.62
CA PRO A 37 -27.11 -1.79 -2.72
C PRO A 37 -26.26 -3.01 -3.08
N GLN A 38 -25.11 -2.80 -3.73
CA GLN A 38 -24.15 -3.86 -4.03
C GLN A 38 -23.29 -4.17 -2.80
N ARG A 39 -22.89 -5.45 -2.66
CA ARG A 39 -21.89 -5.86 -1.68
C ARG A 39 -20.54 -5.20 -1.98
N GLN A 40 -19.72 -5.01 -0.94
CA GLN A 40 -18.34 -4.47 -1.10
C GLN A 40 -17.47 -5.34 -2.00
N PRO A 41 -16.63 -4.75 -2.81
CA PRO A 41 -16.32 -3.32 -2.95
C PRO A 41 -17.23 -2.55 -3.91
N GLY A 42 -18.53 -2.76 -3.87
CA GLY A 42 -19.51 -1.97 -4.61
C GLY A 42 -19.35 -2.12 -6.14
N PHE A 43 -19.15 -1.03 -6.86
CA PHE A 43 -18.98 -1.03 -8.32
C PHE A 43 -17.71 -1.75 -8.82
N LEU A 44 -16.81 -2.16 -7.91
CA LEU A 44 -15.57 -2.86 -8.26
C LEU A 44 -15.67 -4.40 -8.11
N VAL A 45 -16.82 -4.92 -7.66
CA VAL A 45 -17.02 -6.36 -7.41
C VAL A 45 -16.70 -7.22 -8.63
N ASP A 46 -17.22 -6.85 -9.80
CA ASP A 46 -17.03 -7.64 -11.04
C ASP A 46 -15.56 -7.63 -11.50
N ALA A 47 -14.87 -6.51 -11.34
CA ALA A 47 -13.46 -6.39 -11.69
C ALA A 47 -12.57 -7.17 -10.74
N LEU A 48 -12.86 -7.11 -9.43
CA LEU A 48 -12.18 -7.90 -8.41
C LEU A 48 -12.49 -9.41 -8.56
N GLY A 49 -13.70 -9.77 -9.01
CA GLY A 49 -14.18 -11.15 -9.06
C GLY A 49 -14.52 -11.73 -7.69
N ALA A 50 -14.56 -10.90 -6.67
CA ALA A 50 -14.83 -11.29 -5.30
C ALA A 50 -15.65 -10.21 -4.57
N ARG A 51 -16.30 -10.59 -3.48
CA ARG A 51 -17.08 -9.66 -2.65
C ARG A 51 -16.90 -9.94 -1.16
N VAL A 52 -17.22 -8.97 -0.36
CA VAL A 52 -17.37 -9.13 1.09
C VAL A 52 -18.71 -9.81 1.38
N GLU A 53 -18.70 -10.97 2.00
CA GLU A 53 -19.92 -11.68 2.40
C GLU A 53 -20.40 -11.27 3.79
N GLN A 54 -19.46 -11.14 4.73
CA GLN A 54 -19.68 -10.70 6.10
C GLN A 54 -18.47 -9.94 6.63
N TYR A 55 -18.64 -9.18 7.71
CA TYR A 55 -17.58 -8.47 8.39
C TYR A 55 -17.76 -8.55 9.91
N TYR A 56 -16.63 -8.46 10.63
CA TYR A 56 -16.56 -8.65 12.06
C TYR A 56 -15.65 -7.60 12.70
N ALA A 57 -16.10 -7.01 13.81
CA ALA A 57 -15.19 -6.37 14.75
C ALA A 57 -14.53 -7.48 15.57
N LEU A 58 -13.21 -7.43 15.71
CA LEU A 58 -12.44 -8.46 16.38
C LEU A 58 -12.17 -8.05 17.84
N GLU A 59 -12.50 -8.93 18.79
CA GLU A 59 -12.20 -8.74 20.22
C GLU A 59 -10.78 -9.25 20.58
N LYS A 60 -10.19 -10.07 19.73
CA LYS A 60 -8.83 -10.61 19.83
C LYS A 60 -8.24 -10.79 18.45
N ASP A 61 -6.94 -10.88 18.38
CA ASP A 61 -6.23 -11.08 17.13
C ASP A 61 -6.47 -12.46 16.55
N PHE A 62 -6.59 -12.54 15.24
CA PHE A 62 -6.86 -13.76 14.49
C PHE A 62 -5.65 -14.09 13.61
N PRO A 63 -5.16 -15.35 13.61
CA PRO A 63 -4.04 -15.73 12.76
C PRO A 63 -4.40 -15.60 11.29
N VAL A 64 -3.43 -15.10 10.50
CA VAL A 64 -3.53 -14.96 9.05
C VAL A 64 -2.25 -15.48 8.43
N SER A 65 -2.36 -16.23 7.31
CA SER A 65 -1.17 -16.74 6.62
C SER A 65 -1.40 -16.94 5.13
N GLY A 66 -0.31 -16.99 4.36
CA GLY A 66 -0.32 -17.25 2.92
C GLY A 66 0.93 -16.77 2.22
N ALA A 67 0.76 -16.20 1.01
CA ALA A 67 1.86 -15.80 0.15
C ALA A 67 2.79 -14.73 0.75
N TRP A 68 2.28 -13.90 1.67
CA TRP A 68 3.07 -12.85 2.34
C TRP A 68 3.67 -13.29 3.69
N GLY A 69 3.54 -14.56 4.05
CA GLY A 69 3.99 -15.10 5.33
C GLY A 69 2.85 -15.36 6.30
N SER A 70 3.14 -15.24 7.59
CA SER A 70 2.18 -15.45 8.67
C SER A 70 2.24 -14.28 9.65
N GLY A 71 1.08 -13.93 10.20
CA GLY A 71 0.88 -12.85 11.15
C GLY A 71 -0.54 -12.86 11.67
N GLU A 72 -1.07 -11.69 12.02
CA GLU A 72 -2.36 -11.55 12.66
C GLU A 72 -3.22 -10.45 12.02
N ALA A 73 -4.54 -10.62 12.11
CA ALA A 73 -5.54 -9.61 11.85
C ALA A 73 -6.12 -9.13 13.16
N SER A 74 -6.21 -7.81 13.36
CA SER A 74 -6.75 -7.17 14.56
C SER A 74 -7.92 -6.25 14.20
N ILE A 75 -8.71 -5.84 15.19
CA ILE A 75 -9.75 -4.81 15.10
C ILE A 75 -10.90 -5.15 14.15
N TRP A 76 -10.61 -5.48 12.88
CA TRP A 76 -11.61 -5.68 11.83
C TRP A 76 -11.20 -6.74 10.82
N ALA A 77 -12.14 -7.62 10.49
CA ALA A 77 -11.97 -8.66 9.48
C ALA A 77 -13.22 -8.83 8.62
N GLU A 78 -13.02 -9.05 7.34
CA GLU A 78 -14.07 -9.28 6.35
C GLU A 78 -13.92 -10.67 5.73
N GLN A 79 -15.01 -11.42 5.68
CA GLN A 79 -15.09 -12.70 5.00
C GLN A 79 -15.22 -12.43 3.50
N LEU A 80 -14.19 -12.70 2.76
CA LEU A 80 -14.18 -12.56 1.30
C LEU A 80 -14.71 -13.83 0.64
N LYS A 81 -15.48 -13.64 -0.42
CA LYS A 81 -16.00 -14.74 -1.23
C LYS A 81 -15.62 -14.52 -2.69
N SER A 82 -14.78 -15.42 -3.21
CA SER A 82 -14.48 -15.51 -4.64
C SER A 82 -15.75 -15.81 -5.44
N GLN A 83 -15.88 -15.17 -6.59
CA GLN A 83 -16.99 -15.35 -7.53
C GLN A 83 -16.51 -15.73 -8.93
N SER A 84 -15.21 -15.73 -9.15
CA SER A 84 -14.61 -15.90 -10.46
C SER A 84 -13.41 -16.85 -10.42
N PRO A 85 -13.22 -17.71 -11.43
CA PRO A 85 -12.10 -18.66 -11.47
C PRO A 85 -10.73 -17.99 -11.68
N GLY A 86 -10.69 -16.67 -11.94
CA GLY A 86 -9.44 -15.92 -12.10
C GLY A 86 -8.94 -15.23 -10.83
N ASP A 87 -9.60 -15.46 -9.69
CA ASP A 87 -9.21 -14.89 -8.42
C ASP A 87 -8.10 -15.70 -7.78
N GLU A 88 -7.12 -15.00 -7.21
CA GLU A 88 -6.02 -15.58 -6.43
C GLU A 88 -6.15 -15.16 -4.97
N VAL A 89 -6.13 -16.16 -4.07
CA VAL A 89 -6.14 -15.91 -2.62
C VAL A 89 -4.72 -15.80 -2.13
N LEU A 90 -4.33 -14.61 -1.68
CA LEU A 90 -2.97 -14.35 -1.18
C LEU A 90 -2.82 -14.68 0.31
N LEU A 91 -3.84 -14.38 1.11
CA LEU A 91 -3.86 -14.73 2.54
C LEU A 91 -5.21 -15.34 2.93
N LYS A 92 -5.18 -16.23 3.93
CA LYS A 92 -6.35 -16.82 4.58
C LYS A 92 -6.30 -16.63 6.08
N TYR A 93 -7.48 -16.54 6.69
CA TYR A 93 -7.58 -16.65 8.15
C TYR A 93 -7.26 -18.07 8.61
N GLY A 94 -6.56 -18.18 9.73
CA GLY A 94 -6.35 -19.43 10.43
C GLY A 94 -7.54 -19.81 11.32
N LYS A 95 -7.36 -20.84 12.14
CA LYS A 95 -8.40 -21.31 13.07
C LYS A 95 -8.63 -20.29 14.19
N SER A 96 -9.86 -19.85 14.36
CA SER A 96 -10.20 -18.77 15.29
C SER A 96 -11.60 -18.82 15.87
N ASN A 97 -12.64 -18.54 15.07
CA ASN A 97 -14.04 -18.44 15.52
C ASN A 97 -15.00 -19.34 14.75
N GLY A 98 -14.50 -20.17 13.85
CA GLY A 98 -15.27 -21.04 12.96
C GLY A 98 -15.78 -20.33 11.70
N TRP A 99 -16.18 -19.07 11.76
CA TRP A 99 -16.79 -18.35 10.61
C TRP A 99 -15.76 -17.80 9.62
N LEU A 100 -14.60 -17.37 10.13
CA LEU A 100 -13.49 -16.91 9.31
C LEU A 100 -12.49 -18.03 8.98
N ASP A 101 -12.56 -19.15 9.68
CA ASP A 101 -11.62 -20.27 9.52
C ASP A 101 -11.47 -20.68 8.07
N ASP A 102 -10.22 -20.67 7.58
CA ASP A 102 -9.83 -21.01 6.21
C ASP A 102 -10.42 -20.09 5.11
N GLN A 103 -11.16 -19.03 5.48
CA GLN A 103 -11.72 -18.07 4.54
C GLN A 103 -10.63 -17.13 4.01
N PRO A 104 -10.78 -16.62 2.77
CA PRO A 104 -9.85 -15.63 2.22
C PRO A 104 -9.86 -14.35 3.04
N ALA A 105 -8.66 -13.87 3.40
CA ALA A 105 -8.41 -12.56 4.02
C ALA A 105 -7.95 -11.52 2.99
N VAL A 106 -7.23 -11.97 1.94
CA VAL A 106 -6.77 -11.12 0.84
C VAL A 106 -6.98 -11.85 -0.48
N ILE A 107 -7.62 -11.15 -1.41
CA ILE A 107 -7.85 -11.65 -2.78
C ILE A 107 -7.27 -10.64 -3.77
N THR A 108 -6.66 -11.15 -4.83
CA THR A 108 -6.16 -10.37 -5.95
C THR A 108 -6.62 -10.94 -7.28
N ARG A 109 -6.67 -10.09 -8.33
CA ARG A 109 -7.03 -10.50 -9.68
C ARG A 109 -6.37 -9.61 -10.72
N ALA A 110 -5.91 -10.20 -11.82
CA ALA A 110 -5.54 -9.44 -13.00
C ALA A 110 -6.79 -8.87 -13.68
N TYR A 111 -6.76 -7.58 -14.04
CA TYR A 111 -7.85 -6.91 -14.74
C TYR A 111 -7.31 -5.96 -15.80
N GLY A 112 -7.59 -6.26 -17.08
CA GLY A 112 -6.94 -5.58 -18.19
C GLY A 112 -5.43 -5.84 -18.20
N LYS A 113 -4.62 -4.79 -18.19
CA LYS A 113 -3.15 -4.87 -18.11
C LYS A 113 -2.63 -4.75 -16.68
N GLY A 114 -3.49 -4.44 -15.72
CA GLY A 114 -3.13 -4.20 -14.34
C GLY A 114 -3.74 -5.22 -13.40
N ARG A 115 -3.87 -4.84 -12.14
CA ARG A 115 -4.28 -5.71 -11.06
C ARG A 115 -5.16 -4.97 -10.05
N ILE A 116 -6.11 -5.68 -9.48
CA ILE A 116 -6.93 -5.21 -8.35
C ILE A 116 -6.75 -6.18 -7.18
N THR A 117 -6.51 -5.65 -5.99
CA THR A 117 -6.31 -6.42 -4.76
C THR A 117 -7.22 -5.87 -3.67
N TYR A 118 -7.83 -6.76 -2.90
CA TYR A 118 -8.64 -6.40 -1.74
C TYR A 118 -8.07 -7.06 -0.49
N ILE A 119 -7.67 -6.23 0.48
CA ILE A 119 -7.22 -6.64 1.81
C ILE A 119 -8.42 -6.50 2.74
N GLY A 120 -9.00 -7.63 3.15
CA GLY A 120 -10.24 -7.67 3.95
C GLY A 120 -10.00 -7.62 5.46
N ALA A 121 -8.81 -7.27 5.93
CA ALA A 121 -8.48 -7.23 7.35
C ALA A 121 -7.53 -6.10 7.71
N VAL A 122 -7.54 -5.66 8.97
CA VAL A 122 -6.47 -4.87 9.53
C VAL A 122 -5.33 -5.81 9.91
N LEU A 123 -4.34 -5.92 9.05
CA LEU A 123 -3.18 -6.80 9.20
C LEU A 123 -2.13 -6.16 10.09
N ASP A 124 -1.31 -6.99 10.76
CA ASP A 124 -0.15 -6.53 11.51
C ASP A 124 0.92 -5.88 10.61
N ASP A 125 1.89 -5.21 11.24
CA ASP A 125 2.93 -4.45 10.53
C ASP A 125 3.81 -5.35 9.66
N ASN A 126 4.08 -6.59 10.06
CA ASN A 126 4.91 -7.52 9.28
C ASN A 126 4.21 -7.92 7.98
N LEU A 127 2.94 -8.30 8.06
CA LEU A 127 2.14 -8.62 6.87
C LEU A 127 1.92 -7.39 5.99
N MET A 128 1.72 -6.20 6.58
CA MET A 128 1.59 -4.96 5.80
C MET A 128 2.91 -4.57 5.12
N ALA A 129 4.05 -4.78 5.75
CA ALA A 129 5.36 -4.57 5.12
C ALA A 129 5.58 -5.55 3.95
N ALA A 130 5.23 -6.83 4.13
CA ALA A 130 5.30 -7.82 3.05
C ALA A 130 4.34 -7.49 1.90
N ALA A 131 3.12 -7.03 2.22
CA ALA A 131 2.16 -6.54 1.23
C ALA A 131 2.71 -5.36 0.43
N ALA A 132 3.30 -4.36 1.10
CA ALA A 132 3.89 -3.18 0.44
C ALA A 132 5.06 -3.58 -0.49
N ALA A 133 5.93 -4.48 -0.04
CA ALA A 133 7.02 -5.01 -0.86
C ALA A 133 6.49 -5.74 -2.10
N TRP A 134 5.48 -6.59 -1.94
CA TRP A 134 4.84 -7.29 -3.04
C TRP A 134 4.16 -6.33 -4.03
N MET A 135 3.40 -5.34 -3.56
CA MET A 135 2.72 -4.35 -4.39
C MET A 135 3.70 -3.51 -5.22
N THR A 136 4.81 -3.07 -4.62
CA THR A 136 5.84 -2.29 -5.32
C THR A 136 6.56 -3.11 -6.37
N GLN A 137 6.86 -4.37 -6.08
CA GLN A 137 7.48 -5.30 -7.02
C GLN A 137 6.54 -5.61 -8.19
N ASP A 138 5.28 -5.94 -7.92
CA ASP A 138 4.27 -6.26 -8.93
C ASP A 138 4.01 -5.07 -9.88
N SER A 139 4.00 -3.86 -9.33
CA SER A 139 3.78 -2.62 -10.10
C SER A 139 5.03 -2.10 -10.82
N GLY A 140 6.20 -2.71 -10.62
CA GLY A 140 7.47 -2.22 -11.17
C GLY A 140 7.90 -0.86 -10.61
N VAL A 141 7.36 -0.44 -9.46
CA VAL A 141 7.72 0.80 -8.80
C VAL A 141 9.11 0.66 -8.16
N THR A 142 10.00 1.57 -8.49
CA THR A 142 11.34 1.63 -7.90
C THR A 142 11.47 2.83 -6.96
N PRO A 143 12.23 2.71 -5.87
CA PRO A 143 12.50 3.84 -4.99
C PRO A 143 13.10 5.02 -5.75
N VAL A 144 12.72 6.23 -5.38
CA VAL A 144 13.26 7.47 -5.97
C VAL A 144 14.69 7.75 -5.55
N PHE A 145 15.18 7.04 -4.53
CA PHE A 145 16.52 7.14 -3.97
C PHE A 145 17.00 5.72 -3.57
N GLY A 146 18.30 5.57 -3.34
CA GLY A 146 18.91 4.32 -2.88
C GLY A 146 18.47 3.91 -1.47
N PRO A 147 19.08 2.86 -0.90
CA PRO A 147 18.79 2.44 0.46
C PRO A 147 19.00 3.58 1.46
N VAL A 148 18.06 3.76 2.39
CA VAL A 148 18.13 4.73 3.47
C VAL A 148 17.95 4.02 4.82
N PRO A 149 18.47 4.57 5.93
CA PRO A 149 18.24 4.04 7.27
C PRO A 149 16.74 4.02 7.63
N GLU A 150 16.37 3.09 8.49
CA GLU A 150 15.03 3.06 9.08
C GLU A 150 14.69 4.40 9.76
N GLY A 151 13.45 4.86 9.58
CA GLY A 151 12.97 6.14 10.06
C GLY A 151 13.35 7.34 9.19
N VAL A 152 13.96 7.11 8.01
CA VAL A 152 14.25 8.18 7.05
C VAL A 152 13.37 8.04 5.81
N GLU A 153 12.69 9.12 5.43
CA GLU A 153 11.96 9.24 4.17
C GLU A 153 12.72 10.15 3.20
N VAL A 154 12.70 9.78 1.91
CA VAL A 154 13.26 10.61 0.84
C VAL A 154 12.22 10.87 -0.23
N SER A 155 11.97 12.13 -0.52
CA SER A 155 11.15 12.55 -1.64
C SER A 155 11.97 13.30 -2.69
N ARG A 156 11.58 13.17 -3.96
CA ARG A 156 12.26 13.79 -5.09
C ARG A 156 11.34 14.73 -5.85
N ARG A 157 11.89 15.90 -6.24
CA ARG A 157 11.28 16.80 -7.21
C ARG A 157 12.21 16.95 -8.41
N VAL A 158 11.66 16.85 -9.61
CA VAL A 158 12.40 16.93 -10.87
C VAL A 158 12.02 18.21 -11.60
N GLY A 159 13.04 18.96 -12.04
CA GLY A 159 12.90 20.13 -12.89
C GLY A 159 13.89 20.08 -14.05
N PRO A 160 13.85 21.04 -14.99
CA PRO A 160 14.78 21.07 -16.11
C PRO A 160 16.23 21.14 -15.63
N GLY A 161 17.03 20.09 -15.96
CA GLY A 161 18.46 20.02 -15.65
C GLY A 161 18.82 19.92 -14.17
N LYS A 162 17.84 19.66 -13.28
CA LYS A 162 18.09 19.54 -11.82
C LYS A 162 17.08 18.66 -11.13
N GLN A 163 17.50 18.06 -10.02
CA GLN A 163 16.66 17.30 -9.10
C GLN A 163 16.88 17.79 -7.67
N VAL A 164 15.82 17.84 -6.89
CA VAL A 164 15.88 18.18 -5.47
C VAL A 164 15.41 16.98 -4.67
N TYR A 165 16.22 16.59 -3.72
CA TYR A 165 15.90 15.52 -2.76
C TYR A 165 15.66 16.16 -1.39
N VAL A 166 14.54 15.78 -0.75
CA VAL A 166 14.20 16.16 0.61
C VAL A 166 14.29 14.92 1.47
N PHE A 167 15.12 14.98 2.50
CA PHE A 167 15.35 13.91 3.47
C PHE A 167 14.69 14.30 4.78
N VAL A 168 13.90 13.42 5.35
CA VAL A 168 13.20 13.63 6.63
C VAL A 168 13.49 12.47 7.55
N ASN A 169 14.03 12.75 8.72
CA ASN A 169 14.25 11.77 9.78
C ASN A 169 13.06 11.79 10.76
N TYR A 170 12.29 10.72 10.81
CA TYR A 170 11.17 10.55 11.74
C TYR A 170 11.56 9.86 13.05
N SER A 171 12.84 9.50 13.20
CA SER A 171 13.31 8.80 14.38
C SER A 171 13.84 9.75 15.46
N GLN A 172 13.98 9.25 16.68
CA GLN A 172 14.59 9.96 17.81
C GLN A 172 16.12 9.87 17.82
N GLU A 173 16.71 9.29 16.79
CA GLU A 173 18.15 9.08 16.68
C GLU A 173 18.75 9.89 15.54
N ASN A 174 20.04 10.19 15.61
CA ASN A 174 20.77 10.72 14.49
C ASN A 174 20.83 9.69 13.36
N ARG A 175 20.60 10.12 12.13
CA ARG A 175 20.71 9.29 10.92
C ARG A 175 21.67 9.93 9.93
N GLN A 176 22.38 9.10 9.18
CA GLN A 176 23.20 9.55 8.05
C GLN A 176 22.78 8.83 6.78
N VAL A 177 22.63 9.58 5.71
CA VAL A 177 22.30 9.06 4.38
C VAL A 177 23.46 9.35 3.44
N HIS A 178 24.06 8.31 2.87
CA HIS A 178 25.07 8.46 1.83
C HIS A 178 24.43 8.83 0.51
N LEU A 179 24.99 9.86 -0.15
CA LEU A 179 24.54 10.30 -1.46
C LEU A 179 25.26 9.48 -2.55
N PRO A 180 24.61 9.18 -3.69
CA PRO A 180 25.22 8.42 -4.78
C PRO A 180 26.40 9.14 -5.45
N HIS A 181 26.46 10.45 -5.32
CA HIS A 181 27.53 11.35 -5.73
C HIS A 181 27.41 12.65 -4.93
N SER A 182 28.43 13.53 -5.04
CA SER A 182 28.40 14.80 -4.35
C SER A 182 27.24 15.67 -4.82
N MET A 183 26.41 16.14 -3.90
CA MET A 183 25.28 17.03 -4.12
C MET A 183 25.40 18.29 -3.27
N LYS A 184 24.78 19.39 -3.71
CA LYS A 184 24.78 20.63 -2.96
C LYS A 184 23.70 20.62 -1.89
N LEU A 185 24.06 20.72 -0.61
CA LEU A 185 23.10 20.94 0.46
C LEU A 185 22.55 22.36 0.36
N VAL A 186 21.22 22.47 0.22
CA VAL A 186 20.58 23.75 -0.09
C VAL A 186 20.70 24.73 1.07
N LEU A 187 20.59 24.27 2.30
CA LEU A 187 20.64 25.14 3.48
C LEU A 187 22.05 25.68 3.78
N ASP A 188 23.07 24.87 3.51
CA ASP A 188 24.47 25.24 3.82
C ASP A 188 25.21 25.77 2.59
N GLY A 189 24.68 25.56 1.41
CA GLY A 189 25.28 25.92 0.14
C GLY A 189 26.55 25.11 -0.22
N LYS A 190 26.89 24.06 0.54
CA LYS A 190 28.12 23.27 0.41
C LYS A 190 27.86 21.95 -0.32
N PRO A 191 28.84 21.45 -1.09
CA PRO A 191 28.78 20.07 -1.57
C PRO A 191 28.99 19.09 -0.43
N ALA A 192 28.30 17.94 -0.49
CA ALA A 192 28.41 16.85 0.47
C ALA A 192 28.21 15.49 -0.22
N ASP A 193 28.85 14.48 0.32
CA ASP A 193 28.71 13.08 -0.11
C ASP A 193 27.78 12.29 0.84
N ALA A 194 27.35 12.92 1.92
CA ALA A 194 26.39 12.39 2.87
C ALA A 194 25.55 13.52 3.49
N VAL A 195 24.39 13.14 3.99
CA VAL A 195 23.46 14.02 4.71
C VAL A 195 23.35 13.53 6.15
N ASP A 196 23.71 14.40 7.11
CA ASP A 196 23.51 14.16 8.53
C ASP A 196 22.16 14.74 8.97
N LEU A 197 21.34 13.89 9.58
CA LEU A 197 20.00 14.23 10.04
C LEU A 197 19.91 14.06 11.55
N ALA A 198 19.74 15.16 12.25
CA ALA A 198 19.39 15.12 13.68
C ALA A 198 18.04 14.43 13.89
N PRO A 199 17.69 14.04 15.14
CA PRO A 199 16.34 13.58 15.45
C PRO A 199 15.28 14.55 14.93
N TYR A 200 14.30 14.02 14.18
CA TYR A 200 13.24 14.81 13.52
C TYR A 200 13.76 15.90 12.56
N GLY A 201 15.02 15.77 12.13
CA GLY A 201 15.69 16.72 11.24
C GLY A 201 15.29 16.57 9.80
N VAL A 202 15.47 17.65 9.04
CA VAL A 202 15.22 17.72 7.61
C VAL A 202 16.46 18.27 6.90
N ALA A 203 16.79 17.72 5.74
CA ALA A 203 17.80 18.27 4.86
C ALA A 203 17.32 18.26 3.41
N VAL A 204 17.88 19.16 2.62
CA VAL A 204 17.55 19.30 1.21
C VAL A 204 18.84 19.30 0.41
N ALA A 205 18.96 18.37 -0.55
CA ALA A 205 20.09 18.29 -1.48
C ALA A 205 19.63 18.59 -2.91
N LEU A 206 20.44 19.38 -3.61
CA LEU A 206 20.26 19.72 -5.02
C LEU A 206 21.27 18.92 -5.85
N ASP A 207 20.76 18.18 -6.81
CA ASP A 207 21.52 17.52 -7.88
C ASP A 207 21.30 18.33 -9.18
N GLU A 208 22.38 18.94 -9.67
CA GLU A 208 22.35 19.78 -10.87
C GLU A 208 22.66 18.98 -12.15
N GLY A 209 22.77 17.64 -12.04
CA GLY A 209 23.11 16.76 -13.16
C GLY A 209 24.48 17.10 -13.77
N LYS A 210 25.33 16.12 -13.97
CA LYS A 210 26.56 16.32 -14.76
C LYS A 210 26.25 16.27 -16.24
#